data_e6ab1ccae1ee81a37004d326ada3f279
#
_entry.id   e6ab1ccae1ee81a37004d326ada3f279
#
_cell.length_a   1.000
_cell.length_b   1.000
_cell.length_c   1.000
_cell.angle_alpha   90.00
_cell.angle_beta   90.00
_cell.angle_gamma   90.00
#
_symmetry.space_group_name_H-M   'P 1'
#
loop_
_entity.id
_entity.type
_entity.pdbx_description
1 polymer ?
#
loop_
_entity_poly.entity_id
_entity_poly.type
_entity_poly.pdbx_seq_one_letter_code
_entity_poly.pdbx_strand_id
1 'polypeptide(L)'
;FNPAQEKDPHRMLKIAVGPGGDGPRWTEWTDAIMKAWQGRSWSWDMDGLSLHNYTVPKWPPSHKSTGFGESEYAEILKTTLEMDRIIATHSAIMDKYDPQKKIALVVDEWGAWYAPLPGSNPGFLAQQNSQRDAVLAALNINIFARHADRVRMANIAQMVNVLQAMILTDKAKMVLTPTYHVFKMYVPFQDATFVPGT
;
A
#
# COMPACT_ATOMS: atom_id res chain seq x y z
N PHE A 1 24.23 -2.24 12.82
CA PHE A 1 24.13 -2.49 11.37
C PHE A 1 25.54 -2.77 10.84
N ASN A 2 25.77 -3.88 10.12
CA ASN A 2 27.11 -4.26 9.66
C ASN A 2 27.25 -3.90 8.16
N PRO A 3 28.12 -2.94 7.79
CA PRO A 3 28.36 -2.57 6.40
C PRO A 3 28.84 -3.72 5.49
N ALA A 4 29.45 -4.76 6.08
CA ALA A 4 29.86 -5.93 5.33
C ALA A 4 28.68 -6.72 4.72
N GLN A 5 27.47 -6.54 5.24
CA GLN A 5 26.25 -7.15 4.68
C GLN A 5 25.70 -6.42 3.44
N GLU A 6 26.24 -5.28 3.08
CA GLU A 6 25.74 -4.48 1.97
C GLU A 6 25.92 -5.16 0.59
N LYS A 7 26.89 -6.08 0.50
CA LYS A 7 27.16 -6.89 -0.71
C LYS A 7 26.46 -8.26 -0.70
N ASP A 8 25.81 -8.62 0.41
CA ASP A 8 25.07 -9.88 0.51
C ASP A 8 23.73 -9.75 -0.24
N PRO A 9 23.45 -10.59 -1.25
CA PRO A 9 22.17 -10.58 -1.96
C PRO A 9 20.97 -10.92 -1.06
N HIS A 10 21.20 -11.51 0.11
CA HIS A 10 20.18 -11.83 1.12
C HIS A 10 20.15 -10.83 2.27
N ARG A 11 20.79 -9.67 2.14
CA ARG A 11 20.76 -8.63 3.16
C ARG A 11 19.36 -8.10 3.43
N MET A 12 19.10 -7.70 4.65
CA MET A 12 17.85 -7.00 4.99
C MET A 12 17.79 -5.63 4.31
N LEU A 13 16.66 -5.34 3.68
CA LEU A 13 16.38 -4.03 3.12
C LEU A 13 16.03 -3.03 4.22
N LYS A 14 16.53 -1.82 4.09
CA LYS A 14 16.27 -0.70 5.01
C LYS A 14 15.17 0.18 4.43
N ILE A 15 13.98 0.10 4.99
CA ILE A 15 12.86 0.93 4.57
C ILE A 15 12.70 2.07 5.58
N ALA A 16 12.88 3.30 5.13
CA ALA A 16 12.63 4.47 5.95
C ALA A 16 11.14 4.71 6.13
N VAL A 17 10.74 5.18 7.30
CA VAL A 17 9.35 5.57 7.56
C VAL A 17 8.97 6.75 6.66
N GLY A 18 7.87 6.57 5.93
CA GLY A 18 7.40 7.54 4.95
C GLY A 18 6.01 8.11 5.28
N PRO A 19 5.39 8.79 4.33
CA PRO A 19 4.14 9.51 4.50
C PRO A 19 2.91 8.60 4.52
N GLY A 20 1.78 9.17 5.02
CA GLY A 20 0.44 8.56 4.97
C GLY A 20 -0.52 9.38 4.10
N GLY A 21 -0.33 9.39 2.79
CA GLY A 21 -1.10 10.20 1.84
C GLY A 21 -0.24 11.26 1.15
N ASP A 22 -0.87 12.25 0.49
CA ASP A 22 -0.19 13.25 -0.34
C ASP A 22 -0.51 14.72 0.00
N GLY A 23 -1.12 14.97 1.14
CA GLY A 23 -1.30 16.35 1.63
C GLY A 23 0.04 17.06 1.87
N PRO A 24 0.05 18.40 2.05
CA PRO A 24 1.29 19.19 2.17
C PRO A 24 2.28 18.65 3.18
N ARG A 25 1.84 18.28 4.37
CA ARG A 25 2.67 17.66 5.41
C ARG A 25 3.38 16.39 4.92
N TRP A 26 2.72 15.59 4.13
CA TRP A 26 3.24 14.31 3.65
C TRP A 26 4.23 14.46 2.50
N THR A 27 3.98 15.43 1.62
CA THR A 27 4.92 15.78 0.54
C THR A 27 6.19 16.42 1.08
N GLU A 28 6.08 17.29 2.10
CA GLU A 28 7.22 17.86 2.83
C GLU A 28 8.05 16.76 3.51
N TRP A 29 7.40 15.75 4.08
CA TRP A 29 8.09 14.62 4.71
C TRP A 29 8.95 13.86 3.68
N THR A 30 8.37 13.51 2.53
CA THR A 30 9.11 12.83 1.46
C THR A 30 10.29 13.67 0.98
N ASP A 31 10.08 14.97 0.75
CA ASP A 31 11.14 15.89 0.34
C ASP A 31 12.28 15.94 1.37
N ALA A 32 11.96 16.08 2.64
CA ALA A 32 12.94 16.15 3.73
C ALA A 32 13.78 14.87 3.86
N ILE A 33 13.13 13.68 3.81
CA ILE A 33 13.83 12.39 3.88
C ILE A 33 14.74 12.18 2.67
N MET A 34 14.25 12.45 1.47
CA MET A 34 15.03 12.26 0.25
C MET A 34 16.19 13.25 0.16
N LYS A 35 16.01 14.49 0.61
CA LYS A 35 17.08 15.48 0.74
C LYS A 35 18.15 15.03 1.72
N ALA A 36 17.75 14.52 2.89
CA ALA A 36 18.68 14.00 3.89
C ALA A 36 19.43 12.77 3.36
N TRP A 37 18.78 11.88 2.65
CA TRP A 37 19.42 10.73 2.01
C TRP A 37 20.46 11.16 0.97
N GLN A 38 20.15 12.09 0.09
CA GLN A 38 21.08 12.58 -0.93
C GLN A 38 22.30 13.28 -0.30
N GLY A 39 22.07 14.06 0.76
CA GLY A 39 23.14 14.84 1.46
C GLY A 39 23.99 14.03 2.44
N ARG A 40 23.75 12.71 2.60
CA ARG A 40 24.50 11.89 3.56
C ARG A 40 25.99 11.81 3.22
N SER A 41 26.84 11.88 4.22
CA SER A 41 28.30 11.86 4.04
C SER A 41 28.93 10.48 4.33
N TRP A 42 28.21 9.56 4.95
CA TRP A 42 28.71 8.26 5.36
C TRP A 42 27.60 7.22 5.57
N SER A 43 27.63 6.36 6.51
CA SER A 43 26.91 5.09 6.70
C SER A 43 25.38 5.07 6.63
N TRP A 44 24.71 6.22 6.61
CA TRP A 44 23.27 6.24 6.55
C TRP A 44 22.76 6.05 5.13
N ASP A 45 22.09 4.95 4.89
CA ASP A 45 21.51 4.62 3.60
C ASP A 45 20.17 3.93 3.78
N MET A 46 19.33 3.98 2.76
CA MET A 46 18.05 3.29 2.69
C MET A 46 17.86 2.65 1.33
N ASP A 47 17.05 1.60 1.28
CA ASP A 47 16.67 0.89 0.05
C ASP A 47 15.28 1.30 -0.43
N GLY A 48 14.46 1.81 0.48
CA GLY A 48 13.11 2.27 0.18
C GLY A 48 12.59 3.31 1.15
N LEU A 49 11.53 3.99 0.71
CA LEU A 49 10.71 4.90 1.50
C LEU A 49 9.30 4.33 1.58
N SER A 50 8.75 4.21 2.77
CA SER A 50 7.39 3.72 3.01
C SER A 50 6.34 4.73 2.54
N LEU A 51 5.19 4.22 2.11
CA LEU A 51 3.98 5.00 1.83
C LEU A 51 2.77 4.24 2.36
N HIS A 52 1.96 4.88 3.20
CA HIS A 52 0.66 4.36 3.63
C HIS A 52 -0.45 5.12 2.92
N ASN A 53 -1.44 4.41 2.40
CA ASN A 53 -2.67 5.04 1.97
C ASN A 53 -3.85 4.06 1.99
N TYR A 54 -4.90 4.45 2.73
CA TYR A 54 -6.16 3.71 2.78
C TYR A 54 -7.21 4.33 1.87
N THR A 55 -8.02 3.50 1.25
CA THR A 55 -9.24 3.94 0.58
C THR A 55 -10.28 4.30 1.62
N VAL A 56 -10.38 5.59 1.91
CA VAL A 56 -11.33 6.20 2.86
C VAL A 56 -11.88 7.48 2.23
N PRO A 57 -13.11 7.48 1.66
CA PRO A 57 -13.67 8.68 1.04
C PRO A 57 -13.77 9.88 1.97
N LYS A 58 -14.01 9.62 3.26
CA LYS A 58 -14.08 10.66 4.29
C LYS A 58 -13.58 10.13 5.63
N TRP A 59 -12.74 10.90 6.30
CA TRP A 59 -12.29 10.62 7.65
C TRP A 59 -13.18 11.29 8.72
N PRO A 60 -13.56 10.64 9.84
CA PRO A 60 -13.30 9.23 10.15
C PRO A 60 -14.08 8.27 9.24
N PRO A 61 -13.65 6.98 9.12
CA PRO A 61 -14.31 6.01 8.27
C PRO A 61 -15.78 5.83 8.64
N SER A 62 -16.69 6.06 7.68
CA SER A 62 -18.14 6.01 7.88
C SER A 62 -18.85 5.05 6.92
N HIS A 63 -18.20 4.67 5.82
CA HIS A 63 -18.73 3.71 4.87
C HIS A 63 -18.82 2.31 5.50
N LYS A 64 -19.87 1.60 5.16
CA LYS A 64 -20.12 0.26 5.70
C LYS A 64 -19.36 -0.81 4.90
N SER A 65 -18.89 -1.84 5.59
CA SER A 65 -18.33 -3.04 4.95
C SER A 65 -19.42 -3.97 4.39
N THR A 66 -20.67 -3.87 4.89
CA THR A 66 -21.83 -4.64 4.44
C THR A 66 -23.07 -3.76 4.30
N GLY A 67 -24.05 -4.21 3.52
CA GLY A 67 -25.32 -3.48 3.34
C GLY A 67 -25.17 -2.13 2.63
N PHE A 68 -24.11 -1.96 1.85
CA PHE A 68 -23.89 -0.79 1.01
C PHE A 68 -24.66 -0.89 -0.30
N GLY A 69 -25.04 0.26 -0.86
CA GLY A 69 -25.66 0.35 -2.18
C GLY A 69 -24.67 0.59 -3.30
N GLU A 70 -25.17 0.68 -4.53
CA GLU A 70 -24.36 0.91 -5.74
C GLU A 70 -23.56 2.22 -5.66
N SER A 71 -24.14 3.28 -5.13
CA SER A 71 -23.47 4.57 -4.98
C SER A 71 -22.23 4.48 -4.08
N GLU A 72 -22.34 3.84 -2.90
CA GLU A 72 -21.20 3.63 -2.00
C GLU A 72 -20.16 2.70 -2.62
N TYR A 73 -20.61 1.69 -3.38
CA TYR A 73 -19.71 0.82 -4.12
C TYR A 73 -18.86 1.61 -5.11
N ALA A 74 -19.51 2.43 -5.95
CA ALA A 74 -18.85 3.25 -6.95
C ALA A 74 -17.92 4.29 -6.33
N GLU A 75 -18.31 4.93 -5.21
CA GLU A 75 -17.50 5.91 -4.50
C GLU A 75 -16.21 5.30 -3.95
N ILE A 76 -16.28 4.12 -3.36
CA ILE A 76 -15.08 3.39 -2.88
C ILE A 76 -14.13 3.10 -4.04
N LEU A 77 -14.61 2.59 -5.17
CA LEU A 77 -13.74 2.30 -6.30
C LEU A 77 -13.13 3.57 -6.90
N LYS A 78 -13.91 4.65 -6.98
CA LYS A 78 -13.40 5.95 -7.43
C LYS A 78 -12.31 6.48 -6.50
N THR A 79 -12.52 6.41 -5.18
CA THR A 79 -11.52 6.82 -4.19
C THR A 79 -10.26 5.96 -4.28
N THR A 80 -10.38 4.67 -4.60
CA THR A 80 -9.23 3.79 -4.79
C THR A 80 -8.29 4.27 -5.90
N LEU A 81 -8.82 4.86 -6.96
CA LEU A 81 -8.02 5.38 -8.09
C LEU A 81 -7.12 6.55 -7.71
N GLU A 82 -7.37 7.25 -6.57
CA GLU A 82 -6.49 8.31 -6.06
C GLU A 82 -5.08 7.80 -5.72
N MET A 83 -4.93 6.51 -5.48
CA MET A 83 -3.62 5.88 -5.24
C MET A 83 -2.63 6.17 -6.39
N ASP A 84 -3.10 6.19 -7.63
CA ASP A 84 -2.28 6.50 -8.81
C ASP A 84 -1.65 7.90 -8.71
N ARG A 85 -2.46 8.90 -8.38
CA ARG A 85 -2.01 10.27 -8.20
C ARG A 85 -1.06 10.42 -6.99
N ILE A 86 -1.36 9.73 -5.89
CA ILE A 86 -0.54 9.76 -4.67
C ILE A 86 0.85 9.22 -4.98
N ILE A 87 0.95 8.06 -5.62
CA ILE A 87 2.24 7.46 -6.02
C ILE A 87 2.99 8.38 -6.98
N ALA A 88 2.32 8.93 -7.99
CA ALA A 88 2.93 9.86 -8.94
C ALA A 88 3.50 11.11 -8.24
N THR A 89 2.77 11.66 -7.27
CA THR A 89 3.20 12.83 -6.47
C THR A 89 4.50 12.54 -5.72
N HIS A 90 4.56 11.44 -4.97
CA HIS A 90 5.76 11.08 -4.21
C HIS A 90 6.92 10.66 -5.12
N SER A 91 6.65 9.94 -6.20
CA SER A 91 7.66 9.59 -7.20
C SER A 91 8.32 10.82 -7.81
N ALA A 92 7.53 11.84 -8.16
CA ALA A 92 8.06 13.11 -8.69
C ALA A 92 8.95 13.86 -7.69
N ILE A 93 8.63 13.80 -6.39
CA ILE A 93 9.49 14.37 -5.34
C ILE A 93 10.78 13.56 -5.22
N MET A 94 10.67 12.23 -5.20
CA MET A 94 11.83 11.34 -5.10
C MET A 94 12.77 11.50 -6.30
N ASP A 95 12.25 11.70 -7.51
CA ASP A 95 13.02 11.86 -8.75
C ASP A 95 13.93 13.11 -8.72
N LYS A 96 13.62 14.15 -7.93
CA LYS A 96 14.50 15.32 -7.74
C LYS A 96 15.83 14.94 -7.09
N TYR A 97 15.84 13.93 -6.23
CA TYR A 97 16.99 13.53 -5.42
C TYR A 97 17.61 12.22 -5.91
N ASP A 98 16.80 11.38 -6.54
CA ASP A 98 17.17 10.05 -7.03
C ASP A 98 16.56 9.80 -8.42
N PRO A 99 17.05 10.49 -9.48
CA PRO A 99 16.55 10.31 -10.83
C PRO A 99 16.84 8.91 -11.41
N GLN A 100 17.78 8.18 -10.81
CA GLN A 100 18.09 6.80 -11.20
C GLN A 100 17.16 5.77 -10.55
N LYS A 101 16.22 6.22 -9.73
CA LYS A 101 15.22 5.37 -9.05
C LYS A 101 15.83 4.22 -8.25
N LYS A 102 16.95 4.47 -7.56
CA LYS A 102 17.60 3.50 -6.69
C LYS A 102 16.76 3.19 -5.46
N ILE A 103 16.14 4.22 -4.87
CA ILE A 103 15.29 4.11 -3.70
C ILE A 103 13.89 3.70 -4.14
N ALA A 104 13.44 2.55 -3.65
CA ALA A 104 12.07 2.08 -3.91
C ALA A 104 11.04 2.95 -3.17
N LEU A 105 9.86 3.14 -3.75
CA LEU A 105 8.65 3.48 -3.01
C LEU A 105 8.00 2.17 -2.58
N VAL A 106 7.79 2.01 -1.27
CA VAL A 106 7.23 0.80 -0.67
C VAL A 106 5.85 1.15 -0.12
N VAL A 107 4.79 0.69 -0.80
CA VAL A 107 3.42 0.89 -0.33
C VAL A 107 3.09 -0.21 0.68
N ASP A 108 3.66 -0.08 1.88
CA ASP A 108 3.67 -1.14 2.88
C ASP A 108 2.41 -1.18 3.76
N GLU A 109 1.48 -0.25 3.56
CA GLU A 109 0.17 -0.30 4.20
C GLU A 109 -0.90 0.32 3.28
N TRP A 110 -1.84 -0.51 2.78
CA TRP A 110 -2.92 -0.07 1.92
C TRP A 110 -4.13 -1.00 2.02
N GLY A 111 -5.28 -0.52 1.57
CA GLY A 111 -6.54 -1.27 1.54
C GLY A 111 -7.74 -0.38 1.83
N ALA A 112 -8.90 -0.98 2.00
CA ALA A 112 -10.11 -0.29 2.42
C ALA A 112 -10.17 -0.19 3.95
N TRP A 113 -10.62 0.96 4.44
CA TRP A 113 -10.91 1.15 5.85
C TRP A 113 -12.35 1.62 6.02
N TYR A 114 -13.18 0.77 6.58
CA TYR A 114 -14.60 1.03 6.82
C TYR A 114 -14.91 1.25 8.30
N ALA A 115 -16.14 1.69 8.57
CA ALA A 115 -16.66 1.71 9.91
C ALA A 115 -16.59 0.29 10.50
N PRO A 116 -16.23 0.14 11.80
CA PRO A 116 -16.18 -1.16 12.45
C PRO A 116 -17.52 -1.92 12.36
N LEU A 117 -17.47 -3.23 12.28
CA LEU A 117 -18.67 -4.05 12.31
C LEU A 117 -19.49 -3.79 13.57
N PRO A 118 -20.82 -3.65 13.47
CA PRO A 118 -21.68 -3.51 14.63
C PRO A 118 -21.47 -4.65 15.63
N GLY A 119 -21.31 -4.30 16.91
CA GLY A 119 -21.07 -5.26 17.99
C GLY A 119 -19.62 -5.75 18.14
N SER A 120 -18.71 -5.37 17.24
CA SER A 120 -17.27 -5.61 17.41
C SER A 120 -16.62 -4.52 18.27
N ASN A 121 -15.46 -4.83 18.86
CA ASN A 121 -14.63 -3.78 19.48
C ASN A 121 -14.04 -2.91 18.36
N PRO A 122 -14.30 -1.58 18.35
CA PRO A 122 -13.80 -0.70 17.28
C PRO A 122 -12.28 -0.72 17.12
N GLY A 123 -11.53 -0.93 18.19
CA GLY A 123 -10.06 -0.98 18.17
C GLY A 123 -9.50 -2.23 17.46
N PHE A 124 -10.31 -3.24 17.22
CA PHE A 124 -9.88 -4.43 16.47
C PHE A 124 -10.01 -4.27 14.96
N LEU A 125 -10.63 -3.19 14.50
CA LEU A 125 -10.77 -2.86 13.08
C LEU A 125 -11.36 -4.02 12.24
N ALA A 126 -12.30 -4.76 12.84
CA ALA A 126 -12.96 -5.87 12.17
C ALA A 126 -13.94 -5.35 11.11
N GLN A 127 -13.79 -5.82 9.89
CA GLN A 127 -14.72 -5.53 8.81
C GLN A 127 -14.97 -6.76 7.94
N GLN A 128 -16.16 -6.84 7.35
CA GLN A 128 -16.52 -7.89 6.41
C GLN A 128 -15.90 -7.59 5.04
N ASN A 129 -15.10 -8.52 4.52
CA ASN A 129 -14.58 -8.41 3.16
C ASN A 129 -15.58 -8.96 2.14
N SER A 130 -15.76 -8.24 1.04
CA SER A 130 -16.74 -8.53 -0.01
C SER A 130 -16.08 -8.52 -1.40
N GLN A 131 -16.89 -8.75 -2.45
CA GLN A 131 -16.43 -8.62 -3.83
C GLN A 131 -15.94 -7.21 -4.16
N ARG A 132 -16.49 -6.17 -3.53
CA ARG A 132 -16.01 -4.78 -3.65
C ARG A 132 -14.54 -4.66 -3.26
N ASP A 133 -14.15 -5.30 -2.17
CA ASP A 133 -12.78 -5.31 -1.67
C ASP A 133 -11.82 -6.05 -2.61
N ALA A 134 -12.30 -7.11 -3.26
CA ALA A 134 -11.54 -7.81 -4.28
C ALA A 134 -11.25 -6.91 -5.49
N VAL A 135 -12.26 -6.20 -5.99
CA VAL A 135 -12.07 -5.25 -7.11
C VAL A 135 -11.16 -4.10 -6.71
N LEU A 136 -11.31 -3.55 -5.49
CA LEU A 136 -10.41 -2.55 -4.92
C LEU A 136 -8.96 -3.04 -4.88
N ALA A 137 -8.73 -4.26 -4.42
CA ALA A 137 -7.40 -4.85 -4.38
C ALA A 137 -6.79 -4.99 -5.78
N ALA A 138 -7.57 -5.48 -6.76
CA ALA A 138 -7.14 -5.60 -8.15
C ALA A 138 -6.78 -4.23 -8.76
N LEU A 139 -7.58 -3.19 -8.50
CA LEU A 139 -7.29 -1.82 -8.95
C LEU A 139 -5.96 -1.32 -8.39
N ASN A 140 -5.72 -1.47 -7.09
CA ASN A 140 -4.47 -1.05 -6.47
C ASN A 140 -3.27 -1.83 -7.04
N ILE A 141 -3.35 -3.15 -7.18
CA ILE A 141 -2.26 -3.96 -7.75
C ILE A 141 -1.94 -3.53 -9.18
N ASN A 142 -2.96 -3.23 -9.99
CA ASN A 142 -2.77 -2.69 -11.35
C ASN A 142 -2.11 -1.30 -11.34
N ILE A 143 -2.46 -0.45 -10.37
CA ILE A 143 -1.79 0.84 -10.17
C ILE A 143 -0.32 0.63 -9.82
N PHE A 144 -0.02 -0.24 -8.85
CA PHE A 144 1.36 -0.54 -8.46
C PHE A 144 2.19 -1.07 -9.64
N ALA A 145 1.61 -1.94 -10.47
CA ALA A 145 2.28 -2.46 -11.67
C ALA A 145 2.62 -1.34 -12.68
N ARG A 146 1.73 -0.36 -12.88
CA ARG A 146 2.02 0.80 -13.74
C ARG A 146 3.18 1.68 -13.22
N HIS A 147 3.41 1.68 -11.92
CA HIS A 147 4.49 2.41 -11.26
C HIS A 147 5.66 1.50 -10.83
N ALA A 148 5.82 0.33 -11.46
CA ALA A 148 6.83 -0.67 -11.06
C ALA A 148 8.28 -0.18 -11.19
N ASP A 149 8.52 0.91 -11.91
CA ASP A 149 9.80 1.59 -11.97
C ASP A 149 10.21 2.21 -10.61
N ARG A 150 9.26 2.56 -9.77
CA ARG A 150 9.48 3.12 -8.43
C ARG A 150 8.87 2.26 -7.31
N VAL A 151 7.65 1.74 -7.50
CA VAL A 151 6.98 0.86 -6.52
C VAL A 151 7.49 -0.56 -6.67
N ARG A 152 8.22 -1.06 -5.68
CA ARG A 152 8.82 -2.41 -5.72
C ARG A 152 8.27 -3.37 -4.67
N MET A 153 7.46 -2.87 -3.75
CA MET A 153 6.79 -3.67 -2.73
C MET A 153 5.46 -3.03 -2.36
N ALA A 154 4.43 -3.85 -2.16
CA ALA A 154 3.13 -3.40 -1.68
C ALA A 154 2.55 -4.46 -0.74
N ASN A 155 2.21 -4.06 0.50
CA ASN A 155 1.72 -4.94 1.55
C ASN A 155 0.30 -4.52 1.95
N ILE A 156 -0.67 -5.40 1.72
CA ILE A 156 -2.05 -5.12 2.11
C ILE A 156 -2.21 -5.09 3.63
N ALA A 157 -3.04 -4.23 4.12
CA ALA A 157 -3.40 -4.16 5.53
C ALA A 157 -4.78 -4.77 5.78
N GLN A 158 -4.82 -5.95 6.40
CA GLN A 158 -3.71 -6.78 6.82
C GLN A 158 -3.91 -8.22 6.31
N MET A 159 -3.06 -9.15 6.70
CA MET A 159 -3.18 -10.53 6.24
C MET A 159 -4.35 -11.25 6.89
N VAL A 160 -4.55 -11.11 8.21
CA VAL A 160 -5.51 -11.89 9.01
C VAL A 160 -6.39 -10.99 9.88
N ASN A 161 -7.69 -11.16 9.81
CA ASN A 161 -8.74 -10.62 10.69
C ASN A 161 -8.90 -9.09 10.78
N VAL A 162 -7.96 -8.29 10.28
CA VAL A 162 -7.94 -6.84 10.46
C VAL A 162 -8.12 -6.14 9.13
N LEU A 163 -8.95 -5.11 9.07
CA LEU A 163 -9.19 -4.29 7.88
C LEU A 163 -9.51 -5.14 6.64
N GLN A 164 -8.81 -4.92 5.53
CA GLN A 164 -9.00 -5.71 4.30
C GLN A 164 -8.24 -7.04 4.36
N ALA A 165 -8.58 -7.88 5.34
CA ALA A 165 -7.90 -9.14 5.55
C ALA A 165 -8.07 -10.12 4.38
N MET A 166 -6.98 -10.80 4.03
CA MET A 166 -7.02 -11.91 3.07
C MET A 166 -7.60 -13.18 3.69
N ILE A 167 -7.42 -13.37 4.98
CA ILE A 167 -7.83 -14.58 5.74
C ILE A 167 -8.61 -14.14 6.95
N LEU A 168 -9.76 -14.75 7.16
CA LEU A 168 -10.53 -14.61 8.40
C LEU A 168 -10.45 -15.92 9.19
N THR A 169 -10.22 -15.79 10.49
CA THR A 169 -10.15 -16.94 11.41
C THR A 169 -11.06 -16.74 12.61
N ASP A 170 -11.66 -17.83 13.07
CA ASP A 170 -12.35 -17.93 14.36
C ASP A 170 -12.02 -19.29 14.97
N LYS A 171 -11.15 -19.31 15.97
CA LYS A 171 -10.63 -20.54 16.60
C LYS A 171 -10.03 -21.49 15.56
N ALA A 172 -10.61 -22.67 15.37
CA ALA A 172 -10.17 -23.67 14.40
C ALA A 172 -10.73 -23.44 12.98
N LYS A 173 -11.60 -22.44 12.78
CA LYS A 173 -12.20 -22.14 11.48
C LYS A 173 -11.39 -21.11 10.73
N MET A 174 -11.32 -21.27 9.42
CA MET A 174 -10.63 -20.33 8.51
C MET A 174 -11.44 -20.14 7.24
N VAL A 175 -11.48 -18.90 6.75
CA VAL A 175 -12.10 -18.53 5.46
C VAL A 175 -11.13 -17.67 4.66
N LEU A 176 -10.97 -17.98 3.39
CA LEU A 176 -10.27 -17.15 2.43
C LEU A 176 -11.23 -16.11 1.86
N THR A 177 -10.87 -14.83 1.96
CA THR A 177 -11.73 -13.74 1.48
C THR A 177 -11.63 -13.57 -0.04
N PRO A 178 -12.55 -12.82 -0.69
CA PRO A 178 -12.41 -12.46 -2.10
C PRO A 178 -11.07 -11.78 -2.42
N THR A 179 -10.52 -10.98 -1.51
CA THR A 179 -9.21 -10.34 -1.62
C THR A 179 -8.08 -11.38 -1.76
N TYR A 180 -8.10 -12.47 -1.00
CA TYR A 180 -7.13 -13.57 -1.14
C TYR A 180 -7.09 -14.12 -2.57
N HIS A 181 -8.27 -14.33 -3.15
CA HIS A 181 -8.35 -14.90 -4.50
C HIS A 181 -7.77 -13.95 -5.56
N VAL A 182 -7.89 -12.64 -5.38
CA VAL A 182 -7.21 -11.65 -6.23
C VAL A 182 -5.70 -11.83 -6.11
N PHE A 183 -5.14 -11.82 -4.92
CA PHE A 183 -3.69 -12.04 -4.75
C PHE A 183 -3.22 -13.33 -5.40
N LYS A 184 -3.98 -14.43 -5.22
CA LYS A 184 -3.67 -15.71 -5.87
C LYS A 184 -3.62 -15.60 -7.40
N MET A 185 -4.52 -14.82 -8.02
CA MET A 185 -4.52 -14.60 -9.46
C MET A 185 -3.30 -13.78 -9.94
N TYR A 186 -2.74 -12.92 -9.08
CA TYR A 186 -1.58 -12.10 -9.42
C TYR A 186 -0.23 -12.78 -9.15
N VAL A 187 -0.19 -13.94 -8.49
CA VAL A 187 1.07 -14.69 -8.24
C VAL A 187 1.93 -14.88 -9.51
N PRO A 188 1.37 -15.22 -10.69
CA PRO A 188 2.18 -15.38 -11.90
C PRO A 188 2.87 -14.09 -12.41
N PHE A 189 2.48 -12.94 -11.89
CA PHE A 189 3.05 -11.65 -12.27
C PHE A 189 4.18 -11.19 -11.34
N GLN A 190 4.47 -11.92 -10.28
CA GLN A 190 5.64 -11.64 -9.43
C GLN A 190 6.91 -11.80 -10.25
N ASP A 191 7.84 -10.86 -10.08
CA ASP A 191 9.12 -10.78 -10.81
C ASP A 191 8.97 -10.65 -12.36
N ALA A 192 7.75 -10.40 -12.85
CA ALA A 192 7.51 -10.16 -14.26
C ALA A 192 7.87 -8.71 -14.65
N THR A 193 8.26 -8.53 -15.92
CA THR A 193 8.46 -7.19 -16.47
C THR A 193 7.11 -6.59 -16.88
N PHE A 194 6.78 -5.42 -16.36
CA PHE A 194 5.60 -4.69 -16.81
C PHE A 194 5.80 -4.15 -18.23
N VAL A 195 4.89 -4.49 -19.13
CA VAL A 195 4.85 -3.97 -20.50
C VAL A 195 3.65 -3.05 -20.62
N PRO A 196 3.86 -1.73 -20.86
CA PRO A 196 2.75 -0.82 -21.05
C PRO A 196 1.90 -1.23 -22.25
N GLY A 197 0.56 -1.26 -22.08
CA GLY A 197 -0.37 -1.39 -23.19
C GLY A 197 -0.37 -0.12 -24.05
N THR A 198 -0.57 -0.30 -25.34
CA THR A 198 -0.81 0.79 -26.32
C THR A 198 -2.28 1.15 -26.34
#